data_2016872a8795b7a413d0f1606d5a51f9
#
_entry.id   2016872a8795b7a413d0f1606d5a51f9
#
_cell.length_a   1.000
_cell.length_b   1.000
_cell.length_c   1.000
_cell.angle_alpha   90.00
_cell.angle_beta   90.00
_cell.angle_gamma   90.00
#
_symmetry.space_group_name_H-M   'P 1'
#
loop_
_entity.id
_entity.type
_entity.pdbx_description
1 polymer ?
#
loop_
_entity_poly.entity_id
_entity_poly.type
_entity_poly.pdbx_seq_one_letter_code
_entity_poly.pdbx_strand_id
1 'polypeptide(L)'
;MFRRLLAVAAVPLLMIGLTSCQSDPTVAAYVGSDEITTDQIDSYFDKAVNDPLSSELVSQNRADVKPRLVSMLVFIELLKETAQDAGVPVTAGEIAQVKAQVEPQRQQVTGDLALLPLDELAEFQAYRLKLSQWASESGGSQQGAEKKYSDAVRAAEKDNPVTVNPRYGKFDLEKVPELGSSDVAVKSASPAPQ
;
A
#
# COMPACT_ATOMS: atom_id res chain seq x y z
N MET A 1 74.89 -4.10 17.78
CA MET A 1 74.11 -3.74 16.55
C MET A 1 72.66 -3.89 16.88
N PHE A 2 72.01 -2.78 17.28
CA PHE A 2 70.56 -2.75 17.67
C PHE A 2 69.74 -2.34 16.45
N ARG A 3 68.90 -3.25 15.91
CA ARG A 3 67.91 -2.96 14.90
C ARG A 3 66.58 -2.65 15.62
N ARG A 4 66.22 -1.38 15.64
CA ARG A 4 64.90 -0.89 16.11
C ARG A 4 63.86 -1.13 15.03
N LEU A 5 62.91 -2.03 15.28
CA LEU A 5 61.69 -2.22 14.48
C LEU A 5 60.68 -1.17 14.91
N LEU A 6 60.37 -0.23 14.03
CA LEU A 6 59.25 0.72 14.17
C LEU A 6 58.00 -0.02 13.72
N ALA A 7 57.12 -0.32 14.67
CA ALA A 7 55.74 -0.78 14.40
C ALA A 7 54.87 0.43 14.05
N VAL A 8 54.51 0.53 12.77
CA VAL A 8 53.48 1.51 12.31
C VAL A 8 52.13 0.92 12.62
N ALA A 9 51.45 1.46 13.62
CA ALA A 9 50.06 1.16 13.93
C ALA A 9 49.17 1.88 12.91
N ALA A 10 48.60 1.15 11.94
CA ALA A 10 47.59 1.63 11.04
C ALA A 10 46.23 1.68 11.83
N VAL A 11 45.77 2.86 12.15
CA VAL A 11 44.42 3.11 12.69
C VAL A 11 43.42 3.02 11.53
N PRO A 12 42.50 2.05 11.51
CA PRO A 12 41.41 2.10 10.55
C PRO A 12 40.46 3.23 10.94
N LEU A 13 40.42 4.29 10.14
CA LEU A 13 39.38 5.30 10.19
C LEU A 13 38.04 4.63 9.80
N LEU A 14 37.26 4.24 10.80
CA LEU A 14 35.86 3.89 10.63
C LEU A 14 35.13 5.16 10.18
N MET A 15 35.00 5.34 8.88
CA MET A 15 34.04 6.25 8.28
C MET A 15 32.66 5.69 8.61
N ILE A 16 32.14 6.08 9.78
CA ILE A 16 30.70 6.00 10.07
C ILE A 16 30.06 7.00 9.10
N GLY A 17 29.68 6.49 7.92
CA GLY A 17 28.82 7.23 6.99
C GLY A 17 27.57 7.61 7.75
N LEU A 18 27.45 8.88 8.12
CA LEU A 18 26.19 9.51 8.41
C LEU A 18 25.39 9.42 7.10
N THR A 19 24.67 8.32 6.89
CA THR A 19 23.58 8.30 5.94
C THR A 19 22.55 9.28 6.49
N SER A 20 22.80 10.57 6.21
CA SER A 20 21.77 11.58 6.20
C SER A 20 20.61 10.95 5.42
N CYS A 21 19.48 10.73 6.09
CA CYS A 21 18.23 10.41 5.43
C CYS A 21 17.83 11.61 4.57
N GLN A 22 18.53 11.80 3.48
CA GLN A 22 18.13 12.68 2.40
C GLN A 22 17.04 11.89 1.69
N SER A 23 15.78 12.11 2.10
CA SER A 23 14.64 11.57 1.37
C SER A 23 14.79 12.04 -0.07
N ASP A 24 14.92 11.08 -1.00
CA ASP A 24 14.98 11.39 -2.43
C ASP A 24 13.73 12.23 -2.77
N PRO A 25 13.90 13.45 -3.32
CA PRO A 25 12.76 14.31 -3.61
C PRO A 25 11.83 13.72 -4.68
N THR A 26 12.28 12.73 -5.45
CA THR A 26 11.52 12.04 -6.49
C THR A 26 10.70 10.86 -5.94
N VAL A 27 10.95 10.47 -4.69
CA VAL A 27 10.24 9.35 -4.04
C VAL A 27 9.26 9.89 -2.99
N ALA A 28 8.02 9.41 -3.08
CA ALA A 28 6.94 9.73 -2.14
C ALA A 28 6.94 8.76 -0.94
N ALA A 29 7.20 7.49 -1.18
CA ALA A 29 7.33 6.48 -0.13
C ALA A 29 8.15 5.27 -0.61
N TYR A 30 8.68 4.53 0.36
CA TYR A 30 9.27 3.21 0.19
C TYR A 30 8.45 2.19 0.98
N VAL A 31 8.25 1.00 0.42
CA VAL A 31 7.74 -0.20 1.11
C VAL A 31 8.79 -1.29 0.90
N GLY A 32 9.59 -1.58 1.92
CA GLY A 32 10.78 -2.41 1.74
C GLY A 32 11.73 -1.81 0.69
N SER A 33 11.86 -2.48 -0.46
CA SER A 33 12.65 -2.02 -1.63
C SER A 33 11.81 -1.33 -2.72
N ASP A 34 10.49 -1.39 -2.65
CA ASP A 34 9.61 -0.85 -3.68
C ASP A 34 9.39 0.66 -3.48
N GLU A 35 9.46 1.40 -4.59
CA GLU A 35 9.39 2.86 -4.60
C GLU A 35 8.05 3.35 -5.16
N ILE A 36 7.38 4.21 -4.40
CA ILE A 36 6.25 5.01 -4.87
C ILE A 36 6.79 6.38 -5.23
N THR A 37 6.76 6.74 -6.52
CA THR A 37 7.36 7.99 -6.98
C THR A 37 6.44 9.20 -6.81
N THR A 38 7.03 10.39 -6.75
CA THR A 38 6.27 11.65 -6.71
C THR A 38 5.53 11.89 -8.01
N ASP A 39 6.11 11.51 -9.15
CA ASP A 39 5.47 11.65 -10.46
C ASP A 39 4.22 10.78 -10.58
N GLN A 40 4.25 9.58 -9.99
CA GLN A 40 3.06 8.72 -9.88
C GLN A 40 1.96 9.39 -9.07
N ILE A 41 2.30 9.94 -7.90
CA ILE A 41 1.34 10.68 -7.05
C ILE A 41 0.76 11.89 -7.77
N ASP A 42 1.61 12.65 -8.48
CA ASP A 42 1.18 13.83 -9.22
C ASP A 42 0.25 13.44 -10.38
N SER A 43 0.57 12.39 -11.12
CA SER A 43 -0.29 11.84 -12.18
C SER A 43 -1.66 11.38 -11.63
N TYR A 44 -1.69 10.72 -10.47
CA TYR A 44 -2.96 10.26 -9.88
C TYR A 44 -3.78 11.42 -9.31
N PHE A 45 -3.11 12.40 -8.72
CA PHE A 45 -3.76 13.63 -8.28
C PHE A 45 -4.42 14.36 -9.47
N ASP A 46 -3.72 14.50 -10.59
CA ASP A 46 -4.26 15.15 -11.79
C ASP A 46 -5.45 14.36 -12.37
N LYS A 47 -5.39 13.04 -12.37
CA LYS A 47 -6.53 12.20 -12.75
C LYS A 47 -7.72 12.43 -11.81
N ALA A 48 -7.48 12.45 -10.48
CA ALA A 48 -8.55 12.64 -9.50
C ALA A 48 -9.19 14.04 -9.59
N VAL A 49 -8.42 15.08 -9.91
CA VAL A 49 -8.94 16.45 -10.16
C VAL A 49 -9.89 16.48 -11.35
N ASN A 50 -9.61 15.71 -12.40
CA ASN A 50 -10.35 15.72 -13.67
C ASN A 50 -11.45 14.64 -13.73
N ASP A 51 -11.50 13.70 -12.77
CA ASP A 51 -12.54 12.67 -12.70
C ASP A 51 -13.79 13.23 -12.01
N PRO A 52 -14.97 13.22 -12.67
CA PRO A 52 -16.22 13.69 -12.07
C PRO A 52 -16.58 13.00 -10.75
N LEU A 53 -16.09 11.78 -10.50
CA LEU A 53 -16.39 11.01 -9.29
C LEU A 53 -15.60 11.49 -8.07
N SER A 54 -14.39 12.01 -8.28
CA SER A 54 -13.49 12.43 -7.20
C SER A 54 -13.25 13.94 -7.15
N SER A 55 -13.60 14.69 -8.20
CA SER A 55 -13.33 16.13 -8.28
C SER A 55 -13.93 16.95 -7.13
N GLU A 56 -15.12 16.58 -6.66
CA GLU A 56 -15.75 17.24 -5.51
C GLU A 56 -14.97 16.95 -4.22
N LEU A 57 -14.58 15.69 -3.97
CA LEU A 57 -13.77 15.30 -2.83
C LEU A 57 -12.41 16.02 -2.85
N VAL A 58 -11.78 16.12 -4.03
CA VAL A 58 -10.53 16.86 -4.23
C VAL A 58 -10.72 18.34 -3.93
N SER A 59 -11.82 18.96 -4.38
CA SER A 59 -12.08 20.40 -4.16
C SER A 59 -12.24 20.74 -2.69
N GLN A 60 -12.87 19.85 -1.91
CA GLN A 60 -13.11 20.02 -0.48
C GLN A 60 -11.85 19.85 0.37
N ASN A 61 -10.92 18.99 -0.07
CA ASN A 61 -9.77 18.56 0.75
C ASN A 61 -8.45 18.55 -0.04
N ARG A 62 -8.24 19.50 -0.95
CA ARG A 62 -7.13 19.49 -1.92
C ARG A 62 -5.75 19.26 -1.31
N ALA A 63 -5.49 19.81 -0.13
CA ALA A 63 -4.20 19.68 0.55
C ALA A 63 -3.93 18.24 1.05
N ASP A 64 -4.98 17.48 1.36
CA ASP A 64 -4.87 16.14 1.95
C ASP A 64 -4.90 15.03 0.91
N VAL A 65 -5.23 15.34 -0.36
CA VAL A 65 -5.40 14.31 -1.41
C VAL A 65 -4.11 13.56 -1.69
N LYS A 66 -2.98 14.26 -1.87
CA LYS A 66 -1.69 13.60 -2.13
C LYS A 66 -1.23 12.73 -0.95
N PRO A 67 -1.28 13.19 0.32
CA PRO A 67 -1.06 12.32 1.48
C PRO A 67 -1.92 11.06 1.50
N ARG A 68 -3.22 11.17 1.16
CA ARG A 68 -4.13 10.02 1.10
C ARG A 68 -3.75 9.06 -0.03
N LEU A 69 -3.44 9.57 -1.22
CA LEU A 69 -2.95 8.75 -2.34
C LEU A 69 -1.69 7.99 -1.95
N VAL A 70 -0.72 8.63 -1.30
CA VAL A 70 0.49 7.94 -0.81
C VAL A 70 0.12 6.83 0.16
N SER A 71 -0.76 7.09 1.14
CA SER A 71 -1.19 6.08 2.11
C SER A 71 -1.89 4.90 1.46
N MET A 72 -2.74 5.15 0.45
CA MET A 72 -3.43 4.09 -0.29
C MET A 72 -2.46 3.24 -1.10
N LEU A 73 -1.50 3.84 -1.80
CA LEU A 73 -0.51 3.09 -2.59
C LEU A 73 0.43 2.28 -1.69
N VAL A 74 0.88 2.85 -0.57
CA VAL A 74 1.64 2.11 0.45
C VAL A 74 0.85 0.88 0.91
N PHE A 75 -0.45 1.05 1.15
CA PHE A 75 -1.29 -0.07 1.59
C PHE A 75 -1.46 -1.13 0.49
N ILE A 76 -1.59 -0.75 -0.77
CA ILE A 76 -1.65 -1.68 -1.91
C ILE A 76 -0.34 -2.50 -1.99
N GLU A 77 0.82 -1.87 -1.87
CA GLU A 77 2.11 -2.58 -1.85
C GLU A 77 2.22 -3.54 -0.65
N LEU A 78 1.76 -3.14 0.54
CA LEU A 78 1.72 -4.04 1.70
C LEU A 78 0.78 -5.24 1.48
N LEU A 79 -0.36 -5.06 0.80
CA LEU A 79 -1.24 -6.18 0.46
C LEU A 79 -0.59 -7.13 -0.55
N LYS A 80 0.17 -6.60 -1.50
CA LYS A 80 0.95 -7.39 -2.47
C LYS A 80 2.02 -8.23 -1.77
N GLU A 81 2.82 -7.63 -0.89
CA GLU A 81 3.80 -8.35 -0.08
C GLU A 81 3.12 -9.41 0.80
N THR A 82 2.00 -9.05 1.47
CA THR A 82 1.21 -9.98 2.28
C THR A 82 0.74 -11.19 1.46
N ALA A 83 0.30 -10.98 0.23
CA ALA A 83 -0.17 -12.06 -0.64
C ALA A 83 0.97 -12.98 -1.11
N GLN A 84 2.15 -12.41 -1.34
CA GLN A 84 3.36 -13.18 -1.66
C GLN A 84 3.78 -14.05 -0.47
N ASP A 85 3.88 -13.48 0.72
CA ASP A 85 4.27 -14.19 1.95
C ASP A 85 3.26 -15.27 2.34
N ALA A 86 1.97 -15.01 2.11
CA ALA A 86 0.89 -15.99 2.33
C ALA A 86 0.86 -17.11 1.27
N GLY A 87 1.66 -17.02 0.22
CA GLY A 87 1.69 -17.98 -0.89
C GLY A 87 0.45 -17.92 -1.80
N VAL A 88 -0.25 -16.79 -1.83
CA VAL A 88 -1.46 -16.55 -2.62
C VAL A 88 -1.31 -15.32 -3.53
N PRO A 89 -0.28 -15.28 -4.40
CA PRO A 89 -0.05 -14.14 -5.27
C PRO A 89 -1.26 -13.91 -6.20
N VAL A 90 -1.50 -12.63 -6.52
CA VAL A 90 -2.54 -12.23 -7.46
C VAL A 90 -1.92 -12.12 -8.86
N THR A 91 -2.57 -12.71 -9.84
CA THR A 91 -2.12 -12.68 -11.24
C THR A 91 -2.71 -11.48 -12.00
N ALA A 92 -2.03 -11.06 -13.06
CA ALA A 92 -2.56 -10.00 -13.94
C ALA A 92 -3.95 -10.36 -14.53
N GLY A 93 -4.24 -11.65 -14.75
CA GLY A 93 -5.56 -12.12 -15.21
C GLY A 93 -6.64 -11.91 -14.15
N GLU A 94 -6.34 -12.17 -12.88
CA GLU A 94 -7.27 -11.91 -11.77
C GLU A 94 -7.53 -10.41 -11.61
N ILE A 95 -6.49 -9.56 -11.70
CA ILE A 95 -6.66 -8.09 -11.67
C ILE A 95 -7.55 -7.62 -12.84
N ALA A 96 -7.32 -8.12 -14.06
CA ALA A 96 -8.14 -7.75 -15.22
C ALA A 96 -9.61 -8.19 -15.05
N GLN A 97 -9.85 -9.36 -14.46
CA GLN A 97 -11.20 -9.84 -14.16
C GLN A 97 -11.89 -8.94 -13.12
N VAL A 98 -11.20 -8.59 -12.04
CA VAL A 98 -11.72 -7.67 -11.00
C VAL A 98 -11.97 -6.28 -11.62
N LYS A 99 -11.08 -5.78 -12.47
CA LYS A 99 -11.26 -4.50 -13.17
C LYS A 99 -12.58 -4.48 -13.95
N ALA A 100 -12.86 -5.53 -14.72
CA ALA A 100 -14.11 -5.65 -15.50
C ALA A 100 -15.37 -5.68 -14.60
N GLN A 101 -15.24 -6.15 -13.35
CA GLN A 101 -16.34 -6.15 -12.38
C GLN A 101 -16.52 -4.78 -11.68
N VAL A 102 -15.41 -4.10 -11.38
CA VAL A 102 -15.41 -2.80 -10.68
C VAL A 102 -15.81 -1.65 -11.61
N GLU A 103 -15.39 -1.68 -12.86
CA GLU A 103 -15.63 -0.61 -13.83
C GLU A 103 -17.10 -0.16 -13.92
N PRO A 104 -18.11 -1.05 -14.10
CA PRO A 104 -19.52 -0.64 -14.15
C PRO A 104 -20.06 -0.13 -12.81
N GLN A 105 -19.39 -0.44 -11.70
CA GLN A 105 -19.78 -0.04 -10.35
C GLN A 105 -18.95 1.16 -9.82
N ARG A 106 -18.06 1.72 -10.65
CA ARG A 106 -17.14 2.80 -10.23
C ARG A 106 -17.88 4.01 -9.63
N GLN A 107 -19.07 4.32 -10.13
CA GLN A 107 -19.90 5.42 -9.59
C GLN A 107 -20.38 5.19 -8.15
N GLN A 108 -20.29 3.96 -7.65
CA GLN A 108 -20.68 3.61 -6.27
C GLN A 108 -19.46 3.65 -5.32
N VAL A 109 -18.26 3.83 -5.85
CA VAL A 109 -17.03 3.94 -5.06
C VAL A 109 -17.01 5.32 -4.39
N THR A 110 -16.79 5.33 -3.08
CA THR A 110 -16.79 6.54 -2.26
C THR A 110 -15.53 6.64 -1.40
N GLY A 111 -15.32 7.80 -0.77
CA GLY A 111 -14.18 8.03 0.10
C GLY A 111 -12.85 8.02 -0.64
N ASP A 112 -11.79 7.62 0.04
CA ASP A 112 -10.42 7.66 -0.49
C ASP A 112 -10.23 6.71 -1.68
N LEU A 113 -10.99 5.63 -1.78
CA LEU A 113 -10.97 4.72 -2.93
C LEU A 113 -11.38 5.39 -4.24
N ALA A 114 -12.22 6.43 -4.19
CA ALA A 114 -12.61 7.21 -5.36
C ALA A 114 -11.44 8.03 -5.94
N LEU A 115 -10.38 8.28 -5.16
CA LEU A 115 -9.17 8.97 -5.62
C LEU A 115 -8.28 8.09 -6.47
N LEU A 116 -8.40 6.75 -6.37
CA LEU A 116 -7.55 5.82 -7.11
C LEU A 116 -7.98 5.75 -8.58
N PRO A 117 -7.04 5.70 -9.53
CA PRO A 117 -7.31 5.25 -10.89
C PRO A 117 -7.95 3.85 -10.90
N LEU A 118 -8.70 3.53 -11.97
CA LEU A 118 -9.41 2.25 -12.06
C LEU A 118 -8.47 1.04 -11.97
N ASP A 119 -7.25 1.14 -12.48
CA ASP A 119 -6.27 0.06 -12.44
C ASP A 119 -5.83 -0.22 -11.00
N GLU A 120 -5.47 0.81 -10.23
CA GLU A 120 -5.07 0.70 -8.81
C GLU A 120 -6.24 0.24 -7.93
N LEU A 121 -7.46 0.72 -8.23
CA LEU A 121 -8.65 0.27 -7.54
C LEU A 121 -8.92 -1.23 -7.77
N ALA A 122 -8.72 -1.69 -9.01
CA ALA A 122 -8.86 -3.10 -9.34
C ALA A 122 -7.79 -3.96 -8.67
N GLU A 123 -6.55 -3.49 -8.65
CA GLU A 123 -5.43 -4.14 -7.97
C GLU A 123 -5.69 -4.26 -6.47
N PHE A 124 -6.04 -3.15 -5.82
CA PHE A 124 -6.44 -3.14 -4.42
C PHE A 124 -7.53 -4.18 -4.12
N GLN A 125 -8.61 -4.19 -4.90
CA GLN A 125 -9.72 -5.11 -4.69
C GLN A 125 -9.30 -6.57 -4.93
N ALA A 126 -8.45 -6.84 -5.91
CA ALA A 126 -7.98 -8.18 -6.22
C ALA A 126 -7.14 -8.75 -5.05
N TYR A 127 -6.19 -7.99 -4.52
CA TYR A 127 -5.40 -8.42 -3.35
C TYR A 127 -6.28 -8.59 -2.12
N ARG A 128 -7.17 -7.65 -1.85
CA ARG A 128 -8.08 -7.73 -0.72
C ARG A 128 -8.98 -8.97 -0.77
N LEU A 129 -9.59 -9.26 -1.93
CA LEU A 129 -10.41 -10.46 -2.11
C LEU A 129 -9.61 -11.74 -1.91
N LYS A 130 -8.42 -11.83 -2.53
CA LYS A 130 -7.54 -13.00 -2.42
C LYS A 130 -7.13 -13.28 -0.98
N LEU A 131 -6.68 -12.25 -0.27
CA LEU A 131 -6.25 -12.35 1.13
C LEU A 131 -7.43 -12.66 2.08
N SER A 132 -8.61 -12.07 1.83
CA SER A 132 -9.81 -12.37 2.61
C SER A 132 -10.25 -13.83 2.42
N GLN A 133 -10.18 -14.35 1.20
CA GLN A 133 -10.45 -15.77 0.93
C GLN A 133 -9.46 -16.68 1.65
N TRP A 134 -8.15 -16.42 1.49
CA TRP A 134 -7.08 -17.15 2.16
C TRP A 134 -7.24 -17.15 3.71
N ALA A 135 -7.57 -16.01 4.28
CA ALA A 135 -7.79 -15.87 5.70
C ALA A 135 -9.01 -16.67 6.17
N SER A 136 -10.11 -16.68 5.38
CA SER A 136 -11.34 -17.39 5.67
C SER A 136 -11.18 -18.90 5.61
N GLU A 137 -10.42 -19.43 4.65
CA GLU A 137 -10.18 -20.87 4.48
C GLU A 137 -9.48 -21.52 5.69
N SER A 138 -8.72 -20.72 6.45
CA SER A 138 -7.91 -21.24 7.57
C SER A 138 -8.17 -20.53 8.91
N GLY A 139 -9.06 -19.52 8.94
CA GLY A 139 -9.38 -18.76 10.15
C GLY A 139 -10.38 -19.45 11.09
N GLY A 140 -11.10 -20.46 10.62
CA GLY A 140 -12.06 -21.24 11.40
C GLY A 140 -13.35 -20.50 11.81
N SER A 141 -13.30 -19.18 11.90
CA SER A 141 -14.43 -18.29 12.19
C SER A 141 -14.21 -16.92 11.53
N GLN A 142 -15.25 -16.11 11.43
CA GLN A 142 -15.13 -14.75 10.90
C GLN A 142 -14.07 -13.92 11.67
N GLN A 143 -14.14 -13.91 12.99
CA GLN A 143 -13.14 -13.23 13.83
C GLN A 143 -11.72 -13.79 13.65
N GLY A 144 -11.61 -15.12 13.49
CA GLY A 144 -10.33 -15.77 13.20
C GLY A 144 -9.76 -15.35 11.84
N ALA A 145 -10.62 -15.22 10.83
CA ALA A 145 -10.23 -14.74 9.50
C ALA A 145 -9.79 -13.27 9.53
N GLU A 146 -10.56 -12.40 10.18
CA GLU A 146 -10.21 -10.97 10.34
C GLU A 146 -8.88 -10.80 11.08
N LYS A 147 -8.69 -11.54 12.18
CA LYS A 147 -7.44 -11.54 12.92
C LYS A 147 -6.27 -12.03 12.06
N LYS A 148 -6.44 -13.14 11.35
CA LYS A 148 -5.40 -13.71 10.48
C LYS A 148 -5.00 -12.72 9.38
N TYR A 149 -5.98 -12.08 8.73
CA TYR A 149 -5.74 -11.04 7.72
C TYR A 149 -4.93 -9.87 8.31
N SER A 150 -5.39 -9.29 9.41
CA SER A 150 -4.73 -8.15 10.03
C SER A 150 -3.33 -8.48 10.55
N ASP A 151 -3.14 -9.67 11.15
CA ASP A 151 -1.83 -10.12 11.62
C ASP A 151 -0.84 -10.29 10.44
N ALA A 152 -1.31 -10.80 9.29
CA ALA A 152 -0.47 -10.97 8.11
C ALA A 152 -0.03 -9.61 7.52
N VAL A 153 -0.95 -8.63 7.42
CA VAL A 153 -0.60 -7.28 6.93
C VAL A 153 0.39 -6.59 7.88
N ARG A 154 0.22 -6.74 9.20
CA ARG A 154 1.19 -6.20 10.17
C ARG A 154 2.54 -6.90 10.11
N ALA A 155 2.57 -8.19 9.81
CA ALA A 155 3.83 -8.90 9.60
C ALA A 155 4.54 -8.38 8.35
N ALA A 156 3.83 -8.21 7.24
CA ALA A 156 4.37 -7.64 6.02
C ALA A 156 4.93 -6.21 6.23
N GLU A 157 4.23 -5.33 6.97
CA GLU A 157 4.73 -4.00 7.32
C GLU A 157 6.02 -4.05 8.14
N LYS A 158 6.12 -5.01 9.06
CA LYS A 158 7.32 -5.19 9.88
C LYS A 158 8.52 -5.68 9.06
N ASP A 159 8.27 -6.60 8.12
CA ASP A 159 9.32 -7.20 7.29
C ASP A 159 9.70 -6.30 6.10
N ASN A 160 8.77 -5.47 5.64
CA ASN A 160 8.94 -4.44 4.61
C ASN A 160 8.71 -3.02 5.20
N PRO A 161 9.71 -2.44 5.90
CA PRO A 161 9.53 -1.16 6.59
C PRO A 161 9.06 -0.05 5.67
N VAL A 162 8.01 0.67 6.08
CA VAL A 162 7.46 1.80 5.35
C VAL A 162 8.19 3.09 5.71
N THR A 163 8.68 3.81 4.70
CA THR A 163 9.26 5.15 4.87
C THR A 163 8.55 6.13 3.94
N VAL A 164 7.85 7.09 4.51
CA VAL A 164 7.12 8.13 3.75
C VAL A 164 7.92 9.42 3.76
N ASN A 165 8.00 10.08 2.60
CA ASN A 165 8.61 11.40 2.50
C ASN A 165 7.84 12.38 3.39
N PRO A 166 8.52 13.14 4.29
CA PRO A 166 7.88 13.99 5.30
C PRO A 166 6.84 14.99 4.76
N ARG A 167 6.94 15.40 3.48
CA ARG A 167 5.95 16.30 2.84
C ARG A 167 4.56 15.67 2.67
N TYR A 168 4.46 14.34 2.69
CA TYR A 168 3.20 13.59 2.62
C TYR A 168 2.74 13.09 3.99
N GLY A 169 3.46 13.44 5.07
CA GLY A 169 3.12 13.06 6.43
C GLY A 169 3.73 11.73 6.85
N LYS A 170 2.94 10.89 7.52
CA LYS A 170 3.36 9.58 8.03
C LYS A 170 2.30 8.56 7.66
N PHE A 171 2.74 7.37 7.27
CA PHE A 171 1.87 6.22 7.16
C PHE A 171 1.55 5.68 8.56
N ASP A 172 0.30 5.29 8.75
CA ASP A 172 -0.20 4.71 10.00
C ASP A 172 -1.23 3.64 9.60
N LEU A 173 -0.82 2.39 9.69
CA LEU A 173 -1.63 1.25 9.29
C LEU A 173 -2.98 1.19 10.04
N GLU A 174 -3.02 1.64 11.31
CA GLU A 174 -4.23 1.65 12.13
C GLU A 174 -5.27 2.70 11.64
N LYS A 175 -4.84 3.66 10.83
CA LYS A 175 -5.70 4.70 10.25
C LYS A 175 -6.14 4.41 8.83
N VAL A 176 -5.71 3.28 8.26
CA VAL A 176 -6.20 2.85 6.95
C VAL A 176 -7.63 2.32 7.12
N PRO A 177 -8.65 2.96 6.49
CA PRO A 177 -10.07 2.66 6.75
C PRO A 177 -10.45 1.19 6.54
N GLU A 178 -9.77 0.51 5.62
CA GLU A 178 -10.11 -0.84 5.19
C GLU A 178 -9.72 -1.94 6.18
N LEU A 179 -8.86 -1.65 7.16
CA LEU A 179 -8.56 -2.61 8.24
C LEU A 179 -9.61 -2.60 9.35
N GLY A 180 -10.42 -1.54 9.43
CA GLY A 180 -11.40 -1.31 10.50
C GLY A 180 -12.87 -1.50 10.14
N SER A 181 -13.23 -1.65 8.86
CA SER A 181 -14.64 -1.72 8.47
C SER A 181 -14.96 -2.86 7.51
N SER A 182 -15.73 -3.81 8.01
CA SER A 182 -16.44 -4.85 7.23
C SER A 182 -17.55 -4.26 6.32
N ASP A 183 -17.66 -2.96 6.16
CA ASP A 183 -18.81 -2.29 5.56
C ASP A 183 -18.74 -2.03 4.05
N VAL A 184 -17.71 -2.50 3.36
CA VAL A 184 -17.77 -2.61 1.90
C VAL A 184 -18.16 -4.05 1.52
N ALA A 185 -19.27 -4.51 2.04
CA ALA A 185 -19.95 -5.67 1.49
C ALA A 185 -20.46 -5.28 0.09
N VAL A 186 -19.77 -5.72 -0.96
CA VAL A 186 -20.39 -5.90 -2.27
C VAL A 186 -21.60 -6.78 -2.02
N LYS A 187 -22.79 -6.19 -2.05
CA LYS A 187 -24.04 -6.91 -1.90
C LYS A 187 -24.08 -7.94 -3.01
N SER A 188 -23.72 -9.17 -2.69
CA SER A 188 -23.83 -10.30 -3.61
C SER A 188 -25.25 -10.29 -4.13
N ALA A 189 -25.41 -10.07 -5.43
CA ALA A 189 -26.71 -10.20 -6.08
C ALA A 189 -27.20 -11.63 -5.84
N SER A 190 -28.16 -11.77 -4.93
CA SER A 190 -28.85 -13.04 -4.72
C SER A 190 -29.47 -13.45 -6.05
N PRO A 191 -29.25 -14.69 -6.54
CA PRO A 191 -29.93 -15.13 -7.75
C PRO A 191 -31.45 -15.08 -7.52
N ALA A 192 -32.16 -14.47 -8.46
CA ALA A 192 -33.61 -14.42 -8.44
C ALA A 192 -34.18 -15.84 -8.40
N PRO A 193 -35.21 -16.12 -7.60
CA PRO A 193 -35.88 -17.43 -7.61
C PRO A 193 -36.57 -17.64 -8.95
N GLN A 194 -36.34 -18.82 -9.55
CA GLN A 194 -37.05 -19.30 -10.74
C GLN A 194 -38.47 -19.71 -10.41
#